data_0d0fdb8cf9fdbc77e5bb8a8c70a8c7b6
#
_entry.id   0d0fdb8cf9fdbc77e5bb8a8c70a8c7b6
#
_cell.length_a   1.000
_cell.length_b   1.000
_cell.length_c   1.000
_cell.angle_alpha   90.00
_cell.angle_beta   90.00
_cell.angle_gamma   90.00
#
_symmetry.space_group_name_H-M   'P 1'
#
loop_
_entity.id
_entity.type
_entity.pdbx_description
1 polymer ?
#
loop_
_entity_poly.entity_id
_entity_poly.type
_entity_poly.pdbx_seq_one_letter_code
_entity_poly.pdbx_strand_id
1 'polypeptide(L)'
;MTHPVHGDGSNVLRLRRLGIDTYQEPVVYMSRECPVCLSEGWNARTRLMVAMEERSILATLNVVDPSLLAPDEASLSESAWTMLGAADAATVTVSHAPPLMSFSLVRRKLYGARLRKEEFDSIIGDISAGLYSDIEIAAFVAGSAGGGLDLSETAALTRAMIDAGERLSWGSDLVLDKHSVGGLPGNRTTMLVVPIVAAAGLTIPKTSSRAITSPAGTADAMEVIAPVELDIASIRRVVGSEGGCIAWGGFVRLSPADDMIIRVERPLDIDSEGQLVASILSKKAAAGSTHVVIDMPLGATAKIRSPEAANSLKSAMVAVGKEVGVAVDVLVGDGSQPVGRGIGPALEARDVLSVLRRERGAPTDLRERALELAGRLIEIGSGLPQGAGPTVARDLLESGKALRKLEAICEAQGGMREPPMARHQHVIVAAQGGLLSAIDNRRLARLAKLAGAPFAKAAGLEMHARLGDRVEAGAPLCSLHAESRGELEYAASFAVQNDDIFQWRGTEQ
;
A
#
# COMPACT_ATOMS: atom_id res chain seq x y z
N MET A 1 25.30 -16.04 28.48
CA MET A 1 25.94 -17.36 28.57
C MET A 1 25.77 -18.02 27.23
N THR A 2 26.84 -18.06 26.46
CA THR A 2 26.90 -18.67 25.13
C THR A 2 26.91 -20.18 25.29
N HIS A 3 25.83 -20.86 24.87
CA HIS A 3 25.88 -22.30 24.72
C HIS A 3 26.73 -22.63 23.50
N PRO A 4 27.69 -23.56 23.62
CA PRO A 4 28.44 -24.00 22.46
C PRO A 4 27.50 -24.79 21.53
N VAL A 5 27.44 -24.36 20.28
CA VAL A 5 26.84 -25.13 19.17
C VAL A 5 27.73 -26.33 18.97
N HIS A 6 27.29 -27.52 19.37
CA HIS A 6 27.90 -28.79 18.93
C HIS A 6 27.54 -28.96 17.45
N GLY A 7 28.38 -28.44 16.56
CA GLY A 7 28.33 -28.72 15.15
C GLY A 7 29.10 -29.97 14.81
N ASP A 8 28.46 -31.12 14.93
CA ASP A 8 28.87 -32.28 14.11
C ASP A 8 28.31 -32.00 12.71
N GLY A 9 29.11 -32.18 11.65
CA GLY A 9 28.83 -31.74 10.28
C GLY A 9 27.58 -32.35 9.59
N SER A 10 26.60 -32.80 10.38
CA SER A 10 25.39 -33.47 9.96
C SER A 10 24.30 -32.54 9.38
N ASN A 11 24.31 -31.26 9.70
CA ASN A 11 23.24 -30.30 9.34
C ASN A 11 23.62 -29.34 8.20
N VAL A 12 24.64 -29.72 7.41
CA VAL A 12 25.13 -28.95 6.26
C VAL A 12 24.55 -29.52 4.97
N LEU A 13 23.93 -28.63 4.17
CA LEU A 13 23.34 -29.01 2.89
C LEU A 13 23.87 -28.11 1.78
N ARG A 14 23.98 -28.63 0.57
CA ARG A 14 24.38 -27.90 -0.61
C ARG A 14 23.13 -27.26 -1.28
N LEU A 15 23.20 -25.99 -1.60
CA LEU A 15 22.10 -25.30 -2.28
C LEU A 15 22.06 -25.62 -3.77
N ARG A 16 20.87 -25.95 -4.25
CA ARG A 16 20.51 -26.06 -5.67
C ARG A 16 19.31 -25.17 -5.95
N ARG A 17 19.44 -24.24 -6.90
CA ARG A 17 18.36 -23.30 -7.22
C ARG A 17 17.29 -23.99 -8.06
N LEU A 18 16.05 -24.03 -7.56
CA LEU A 18 14.89 -24.56 -8.29
C LEU A 18 14.04 -23.45 -8.95
N GLY A 19 14.27 -22.16 -8.63
CA GLY A 19 13.53 -21.04 -9.21
C GLY A 19 12.06 -20.98 -8.76
N ILE A 20 11.76 -21.36 -7.52
CA ILE A 20 10.39 -21.36 -7.00
C ILE A 20 10.09 -20.01 -6.34
N ASP A 21 9.12 -19.28 -6.90
CA ASP A 21 8.60 -18.05 -6.32
C ASP A 21 7.47 -18.37 -5.32
N THR A 22 7.62 -17.90 -4.10
CA THR A 22 6.63 -18.00 -3.01
C THR A 22 6.11 -16.63 -2.61
N TYR A 23 6.18 -15.69 -3.52
CA TYR A 23 5.86 -14.26 -3.33
C TYR A 23 6.76 -13.62 -2.30
N GLN A 24 6.74 -13.56 -1.14
CA GLN A 24 7.69 -13.02 -0.15
C GLN A 24 7.93 -13.97 1.02
N GLU A 25 7.31 -15.16 0.99
CA GLU A 25 7.49 -16.15 2.05
C GLU A 25 8.85 -16.84 1.94
N PRO A 26 9.69 -16.81 2.99
CA PRO A 26 10.94 -17.57 3.00
C PRO A 26 10.62 -19.06 3.18
N VAL A 27 10.95 -19.86 2.17
CA VAL A 27 10.76 -21.32 2.19
C VAL A 27 12.08 -22.01 1.92
N VAL A 28 12.37 -23.08 2.68
CA VAL A 28 13.43 -24.03 2.41
C VAL A 28 12.82 -25.35 1.93
N TYR A 29 13.36 -25.88 0.85
CA TYR A 29 12.96 -27.18 0.28
C TYR A 29 14.04 -28.21 0.59
N MET A 30 13.64 -29.34 1.12
CA MET A 30 14.55 -30.47 1.43
C MET A 30 13.94 -31.77 0.95
N SER A 31 14.79 -32.71 0.53
CA SER A 31 14.36 -34.01 0.08
C SER A 31 13.68 -34.79 1.22
N ARG A 32 12.64 -35.57 0.89
CA ARG A 32 12.03 -36.53 1.83
C ARG A 32 13.03 -37.51 2.40
N GLU A 33 14.10 -37.83 1.68
CA GLU A 33 15.18 -38.74 2.07
C GLU A 33 16.36 -38.01 2.74
N CYS A 34 16.23 -36.69 3.01
CA CYS A 34 17.27 -35.90 3.65
C CYS A 34 17.56 -36.43 5.05
N PRO A 35 18.82 -36.91 5.34
CA PRO A 35 19.16 -37.45 6.65
C PRO A 35 18.90 -36.46 7.81
N VAL A 36 19.08 -35.16 7.58
CA VAL A 36 18.84 -34.13 8.58
C VAL A 36 17.36 -34.08 8.94
N CYS A 37 16.48 -34.06 7.94
CA CYS A 37 15.04 -34.09 8.19
C CYS A 37 14.59 -35.30 8.98
N LEU A 38 15.15 -36.47 8.64
CA LEU A 38 14.81 -37.74 9.27
C LEU A 38 15.33 -37.84 10.71
N SER A 39 16.58 -37.42 10.96
CA SER A 39 17.19 -37.48 12.29
C SER A 39 16.56 -36.51 13.28
N GLU A 40 16.18 -35.30 12.82
CA GLU A 40 15.56 -34.24 13.63
C GLU A 40 14.02 -34.35 13.71
N GLY A 41 13.43 -35.29 12.95
CA GLY A 41 11.97 -35.47 12.90
C GLY A 41 11.22 -34.26 12.28
N TRP A 42 11.88 -33.50 11.41
CA TRP A 42 11.28 -32.32 10.79
C TRP A 42 10.26 -32.74 9.72
N ASN A 43 9.10 -32.12 9.81
CA ASN A 43 8.01 -32.32 8.87
C ASN A 43 7.74 -31.03 8.07
N ALA A 44 7.00 -31.15 6.98
CA ALA A 44 6.51 -29.99 6.25
C ALA A 44 5.85 -28.97 7.18
N ARG A 45 6.12 -27.69 6.95
CA ARG A 45 5.74 -26.52 7.78
C ARG A 45 6.54 -26.30 9.07
N THR A 46 7.52 -27.14 9.40
CA THR A 46 8.46 -26.81 10.46
C THR A 46 9.21 -25.52 10.11
N ARG A 47 9.38 -24.63 11.08
CA ARG A 47 10.22 -23.43 10.93
C ARG A 47 11.66 -23.79 11.23
N LEU A 48 12.55 -23.45 10.33
CA LEU A 48 13.97 -23.74 10.45
C LEU A 48 14.79 -22.46 10.31
N MET A 49 15.87 -22.38 11.08
CA MET A 49 16.93 -21.43 10.84
C MET A 49 17.81 -21.96 9.71
N VAL A 50 17.96 -21.19 8.66
CA VAL A 50 18.89 -21.44 7.56
C VAL A 50 19.99 -20.40 7.63
N ALA A 51 21.23 -20.84 7.80
CA ALA A 51 22.38 -19.98 7.95
C ALA A 51 23.42 -20.22 6.86
N MET A 52 24.04 -19.16 6.38
CA MET A 52 25.14 -19.15 5.44
C MET A 52 26.12 -18.05 5.84
N GLU A 53 27.33 -18.44 6.21
CA GLU A 53 28.34 -17.51 6.74
C GLU A 53 27.80 -16.73 7.96
N GLU A 54 27.77 -15.38 7.87
CA GLU A 54 27.25 -14.50 8.94
C GLU A 54 25.75 -14.18 8.80
N ARG A 55 25.10 -14.67 7.75
CA ARG A 55 23.68 -14.40 7.47
C ARG A 55 22.82 -15.60 7.87
N SER A 56 21.66 -15.29 8.43
CA SER A 56 20.67 -16.33 8.73
C SER A 56 19.25 -15.80 8.49
N ILE A 57 18.36 -16.72 8.11
CA ILE A 57 16.93 -16.45 7.91
C ILE A 57 16.11 -17.56 8.57
N LEU A 58 14.88 -17.23 8.99
CA LEU A 58 13.89 -18.25 9.31
C LEU A 58 13.06 -18.58 8.07
N ALA A 59 13.03 -19.86 7.71
CA ALA A 59 12.29 -20.34 6.56
C ALA A 59 11.34 -21.47 6.95
N THR A 60 10.21 -21.57 6.24
CA THR A 60 9.27 -22.69 6.37
C THR A 60 9.76 -23.88 5.56
N LEU A 61 9.84 -25.06 6.17
CA LEU A 61 10.24 -26.28 5.48
C LEU A 61 9.10 -26.78 4.58
N ASN A 62 9.42 -27.00 3.31
CA ASN A 62 8.63 -27.83 2.40
C ASN A 62 9.44 -29.07 1.99
N VAL A 63 8.82 -30.23 2.15
CA VAL A 63 9.44 -31.52 1.80
C VAL A 63 9.12 -31.85 0.35
N VAL A 64 10.15 -32.16 -0.44
CA VAL A 64 10.02 -32.46 -1.87
C VAL A 64 10.41 -33.93 -2.18
N ASP A 65 10.01 -34.36 -3.38
CA ASP A 65 10.35 -35.67 -3.89
C ASP A 65 11.87 -35.77 -4.17
N PRO A 66 12.52 -36.95 -3.91
CA PRO A 66 13.95 -37.16 -4.15
C PRO A 66 14.39 -36.92 -5.60
N SER A 67 13.49 -36.98 -6.56
CA SER A 67 13.80 -36.64 -7.96
C SER A 67 14.09 -35.16 -8.18
N LEU A 68 13.62 -34.27 -7.28
CA LEU A 68 13.85 -32.84 -7.36
C LEU A 68 15.13 -32.40 -6.63
N LEU A 69 15.42 -32.97 -5.48
CA LEU A 69 16.62 -32.66 -4.68
C LEU A 69 17.25 -33.97 -4.15
N ALA A 70 18.54 -34.06 -4.25
CA ALA A 70 19.28 -35.15 -3.63
C ALA A 70 19.22 -35.08 -2.08
N PRO A 71 19.49 -36.19 -1.35
CA PRO A 71 19.40 -36.16 0.12
C PRO A 71 20.32 -35.16 0.82
N ASP A 72 21.43 -34.77 0.21
CA ASP A 72 22.43 -33.81 0.68
C ASP A 72 22.17 -32.39 0.12
N GLU A 73 21.08 -32.17 -0.63
CA GLU A 73 20.73 -30.92 -1.23
C GLU A 73 19.54 -30.25 -0.53
N ALA A 74 19.57 -28.94 -0.56
CA ALA A 74 18.42 -28.06 -0.23
C ALA A 74 18.20 -27.02 -1.33
N SER A 75 17.00 -26.49 -1.42
CA SER A 75 16.70 -25.31 -2.21
C SER A 75 16.00 -24.25 -1.36
N LEU A 76 16.01 -23.03 -1.84
CA LEU A 76 15.32 -21.90 -1.21
C LEU A 76 14.30 -21.33 -2.19
N SER A 77 13.23 -20.72 -1.67
CA SER A 77 12.39 -19.85 -2.48
C SER A 77 13.19 -18.65 -2.96
N GLU A 78 12.77 -18.00 -4.06
CA GLU A 78 13.46 -16.81 -4.59
C GLU A 78 13.56 -15.68 -3.54
N SER A 79 12.55 -15.53 -2.69
CA SER A 79 12.58 -14.61 -1.56
C SER A 79 13.66 -15.00 -0.53
N ALA A 80 13.70 -16.25 -0.09
CA ALA A 80 14.70 -16.74 0.86
C ALA A 80 16.12 -16.68 0.27
N TRP A 81 16.25 -16.98 -1.03
CA TRP A 81 17.49 -16.88 -1.78
C TRP A 81 18.07 -15.45 -1.75
N THR A 82 17.20 -14.47 -2.01
CA THR A 82 17.58 -13.06 -1.99
C THR A 82 17.92 -12.55 -0.58
N MET A 83 17.12 -12.94 0.43
CA MET A 83 17.34 -12.55 1.83
C MET A 83 18.67 -13.08 2.38
N LEU A 84 19.00 -14.34 2.07
CA LEU A 84 20.25 -14.96 2.50
C LEU A 84 21.45 -14.48 1.68
N GLY A 85 21.22 -13.96 0.47
CA GLY A 85 22.26 -13.60 -0.50
C GLY A 85 22.98 -14.84 -1.03
N ALA A 86 22.24 -15.95 -1.18
CA ALA A 86 22.80 -17.24 -1.53
C ALA A 86 23.26 -17.31 -3.00
N ALA A 87 24.28 -18.14 -3.26
CA ALA A 87 24.70 -18.53 -4.59
C ALA A 87 24.42 -20.01 -4.84
N ASP A 88 24.27 -20.40 -6.11
CA ASP A 88 24.09 -21.80 -6.46
C ASP A 88 25.32 -22.62 -6.03
N ALA A 89 25.10 -23.84 -5.57
CA ALA A 89 26.13 -24.74 -4.99
C ALA A 89 26.78 -24.24 -3.68
N ALA A 90 26.33 -23.11 -3.10
CA ALA A 90 26.76 -22.70 -1.75
C ALA A 90 26.30 -23.72 -0.69
N THR A 91 26.97 -23.74 0.45
CA THR A 91 26.58 -24.60 1.58
C THR A 91 25.81 -23.77 2.62
N VAL A 92 24.75 -24.35 3.16
CA VAL A 92 23.96 -23.79 4.26
C VAL A 92 23.89 -24.74 5.42
N THR A 93 23.79 -24.21 6.62
CA THR A 93 23.49 -24.96 7.84
C THR A 93 22.03 -24.79 8.19
N VAL A 94 21.34 -25.85 8.52
CA VAL A 94 19.95 -25.83 8.96
C VAL A 94 19.84 -26.24 10.42
N SER A 95 19.00 -25.57 11.19
CA SER A 95 18.79 -25.84 12.61
C SER A 95 17.37 -25.49 13.05
N HIS A 96 17.00 -25.92 14.26
CA HIS A 96 15.73 -25.52 14.86
C HIS A 96 15.61 -24.00 14.96
N ALA A 97 14.42 -23.49 14.65
CA ALA A 97 14.09 -22.10 14.93
C ALA A 97 14.12 -21.82 16.43
N PRO A 98 14.65 -20.67 16.88
CA PRO A 98 14.57 -20.29 18.29
C PRO A 98 13.12 -20.15 18.74
N PRO A 99 12.81 -20.40 20.02
CA PRO A 99 11.46 -20.22 20.55
C PRO A 99 11.00 -18.75 20.41
N LEU A 100 9.83 -18.54 19.80
CA LEU A 100 9.22 -17.22 19.62
C LEU A 100 8.46 -16.83 20.90
N MET A 101 9.15 -16.21 21.84
CA MET A 101 8.60 -15.87 23.17
C MET A 101 7.47 -14.83 23.11
N SER A 102 7.58 -13.85 22.20
CA SER A 102 6.56 -12.80 22.01
C SER A 102 5.21 -13.34 21.52
N PHE A 103 5.18 -14.53 20.91
CA PHE A 103 3.92 -15.14 20.47
C PHE A 103 2.97 -15.50 21.64
N SER A 104 3.51 -15.68 22.83
CA SER A 104 2.69 -15.84 24.04
C SER A 104 1.84 -14.59 24.34
N LEU A 105 2.32 -13.41 23.99
CA LEU A 105 1.62 -12.14 24.12
C LEU A 105 0.49 -12.03 23.09
N VAL A 106 0.73 -12.48 21.85
CA VAL A 106 -0.31 -12.57 20.82
C VAL A 106 -1.44 -13.48 21.28
N ARG A 107 -1.13 -14.66 21.85
CA ARG A 107 -2.15 -15.55 22.40
C ARG A 107 -2.95 -14.88 23.53
N ARG A 108 -2.30 -14.11 24.41
CA ARG A 108 -3.00 -13.34 25.44
C ARG A 108 -3.96 -12.31 24.82
N LYS A 109 -3.54 -11.63 23.75
CA LYS A 109 -4.40 -10.68 23.00
C LYS A 109 -5.60 -11.36 22.38
N LEU A 110 -5.43 -12.54 21.77
CA LEU A 110 -6.53 -13.37 21.24
C LEU A 110 -7.58 -13.74 22.29
N TYR A 111 -7.16 -13.90 23.55
CA TYR A 111 -8.07 -14.14 24.69
C TYR A 111 -8.55 -12.85 25.36
N GLY A 112 -8.42 -11.70 24.70
CA GLY A 112 -9.00 -10.43 25.16
C GLY A 112 -8.13 -9.65 26.15
N ALA A 113 -6.87 -10.06 26.41
CA ALA A 113 -6.00 -9.30 27.27
C ALA A 113 -5.56 -7.99 26.58
N ARG A 114 -5.34 -6.94 27.39
CA ARG A 114 -4.67 -5.72 26.94
C ARG A 114 -3.16 -5.92 26.97
N LEU A 115 -2.51 -5.33 25.95
CA LEU A 115 -1.06 -5.34 25.82
C LEU A 115 -0.46 -3.98 26.18
N ARG A 116 0.69 -4.01 26.86
CA ARG A 116 1.47 -2.83 27.19
C ARG A 116 2.44 -2.48 26.06
N LYS A 117 3.04 -1.29 26.15
CA LYS A 117 3.99 -0.80 25.13
C LYS A 117 5.14 -1.79 24.89
N GLU A 118 5.78 -2.27 25.94
CA GLU A 118 6.93 -3.19 25.86
C GLU A 118 6.55 -4.54 25.21
N GLU A 119 5.28 -4.92 25.35
CA GLU A 119 4.76 -6.14 24.75
C GLU A 119 4.52 -5.96 23.24
N PHE A 120 4.05 -4.79 22.80
CA PHE A 120 4.01 -4.43 21.38
C PHE A 120 5.42 -4.27 20.81
N ASP A 121 6.37 -3.65 21.52
CA ASP A 121 7.77 -3.52 21.09
C ASP A 121 8.37 -4.91 20.80
N SER A 122 8.11 -5.90 21.66
CA SER A 122 8.59 -7.27 21.47
C SER A 122 7.93 -7.95 20.25
N ILE A 123 6.60 -7.85 20.10
CA ILE A 123 5.87 -8.45 18.96
C ILE A 123 6.32 -7.82 17.65
N ILE A 124 6.34 -6.50 17.56
CA ILE A 124 6.66 -5.77 16.33
C ILE A 124 8.15 -5.91 15.98
N GLY A 125 9.02 -5.95 16.99
CA GLY A 125 10.44 -6.25 16.80
C GLY A 125 10.65 -7.62 16.16
N ASP A 126 10.00 -8.66 16.67
CA ASP A 126 10.10 -10.02 16.15
C ASP A 126 9.46 -10.16 14.75
N ILE A 127 8.33 -9.47 14.51
CA ILE A 127 7.73 -9.40 13.16
C ILE A 127 8.73 -8.74 12.19
N SER A 128 9.28 -7.57 12.54
CA SER A 128 10.23 -6.84 11.68
C SER A 128 11.52 -7.62 11.39
N ALA A 129 11.94 -8.47 12.35
CA ALA A 129 13.06 -9.38 12.21
C ALA A 129 12.74 -10.63 11.35
N GLY A 130 11.48 -10.80 10.88
CA GLY A 130 11.05 -11.95 10.09
C GLY A 130 10.89 -13.24 10.90
N LEU A 131 10.79 -13.14 12.24
CA LEU A 131 10.68 -14.30 13.10
C LEU A 131 9.27 -14.91 13.10
N TYR A 132 8.24 -14.12 12.76
CA TYR A 132 6.87 -14.59 12.62
C TYR A 132 6.59 -15.22 11.27
N SER A 133 5.85 -16.32 11.27
CA SER A 133 5.21 -16.89 10.06
C SER A 133 3.94 -16.09 9.72
N ASP A 134 3.45 -16.25 8.50
CA ASP A 134 2.20 -15.62 8.08
C ASP A 134 0.99 -16.07 8.95
N ILE A 135 1.01 -17.33 9.45
CA ILE A 135 -0.02 -17.83 10.38
C ILE A 135 0.04 -17.08 11.73
N GLU A 136 1.23 -16.82 12.24
CA GLU A 136 1.42 -16.10 13.51
C GLU A 136 1.09 -14.62 13.36
N ILE A 137 1.42 -14.00 12.22
CA ILE A 137 0.98 -12.64 11.89
C ILE A 137 -0.54 -12.59 11.75
N ALA A 138 -1.18 -13.58 11.09
CA ALA A 138 -2.63 -13.66 11.00
C ALA A 138 -3.30 -13.75 12.38
N ALA A 139 -2.71 -14.49 13.31
CA ALA A 139 -3.18 -14.56 14.69
C ALA A 139 -3.08 -13.19 15.39
N PHE A 140 -1.99 -12.45 15.18
CA PHE A 140 -1.83 -11.08 15.70
C PHE A 140 -2.87 -10.13 15.12
N VAL A 141 -3.08 -10.16 13.80
CA VAL A 141 -4.09 -9.37 13.09
C VAL A 141 -5.48 -9.66 13.63
N ALA A 142 -5.87 -10.94 13.71
CA ALA A 142 -7.18 -11.36 14.20
C ALA A 142 -7.39 -10.98 15.68
N GLY A 143 -6.38 -11.15 16.54
CA GLY A 143 -6.45 -10.77 17.94
C GLY A 143 -6.56 -9.26 18.16
N SER A 144 -5.96 -8.47 17.28
CA SER A 144 -6.04 -7.01 17.32
C SER A 144 -7.37 -6.48 16.75
N ALA A 145 -8.01 -7.23 15.83
CA ALA A 145 -9.30 -6.85 15.23
C ALA A 145 -10.50 -7.29 16.09
N GLY A 146 -10.52 -8.53 16.56
CA GLY A 146 -11.68 -9.13 17.20
C GLY A 146 -12.07 -8.52 18.55
N GLY A 147 -11.08 -8.14 19.37
CA GLY A 147 -11.29 -7.45 20.68
C GLY A 147 -11.07 -5.94 20.60
N GLY A 148 -10.69 -5.45 19.42
CA GLY A 148 -10.26 -4.08 19.20
C GLY A 148 -8.93 -3.76 19.89
N LEU A 149 -8.30 -2.68 19.42
CA LEU A 149 -7.23 -1.99 20.15
C LEU A 149 -7.85 -0.75 20.78
N ASP A 150 -7.65 -0.56 22.08
CA ASP A 150 -8.00 0.72 22.66
C ASP A 150 -7.02 1.81 22.21
N LEU A 151 -7.29 3.06 22.57
CA LEU A 151 -6.47 4.19 22.14
C LEU A 151 -5.02 4.07 22.60
N SER A 152 -4.80 3.57 23.84
CA SER A 152 -3.47 3.37 24.41
C SER A 152 -2.70 2.26 23.67
N GLU A 153 -3.37 1.13 23.39
CA GLU A 153 -2.80 0.04 22.60
C GLU A 153 -2.48 0.47 21.17
N THR A 154 -3.38 1.27 20.55
CA THR A 154 -3.15 1.82 19.19
C THR A 154 -1.94 2.73 19.16
N ALA A 155 -1.78 3.60 20.16
CA ALA A 155 -0.60 4.46 20.29
C ALA A 155 0.69 3.65 20.54
N ALA A 156 0.61 2.62 21.40
CA ALA A 156 1.74 1.72 21.67
C ALA A 156 2.17 0.95 20.41
N LEU A 157 1.22 0.37 19.67
CA LEU A 157 1.47 -0.30 18.39
C LEU A 157 2.10 0.66 17.38
N THR A 158 1.56 1.88 17.27
CA THR A 158 2.09 2.90 16.35
C THR A 158 3.55 3.22 16.67
N ARG A 159 3.89 3.42 17.94
CA ARG A 159 5.27 3.68 18.40
C ARG A 159 6.19 2.50 18.09
N ALA A 160 5.76 1.27 18.43
CA ALA A 160 6.54 0.07 18.12
C ALA A 160 6.86 -0.06 16.63
N MET A 161 5.88 0.23 15.76
CA MET A 161 6.07 0.22 14.30
C MET A 161 7.03 1.32 13.82
N ILE A 162 7.00 2.51 14.44
CA ILE A 162 7.94 3.60 14.14
C ILE A 162 9.36 3.19 14.57
N ASP A 163 9.51 2.64 15.78
CA ASP A 163 10.80 2.33 16.38
C ASP A 163 11.49 1.13 15.71
N ALA A 164 10.71 0.24 15.06
CA ALA A 164 11.22 -0.91 14.31
C ALA A 164 11.72 -0.59 12.89
N GLY A 165 11.46 0.62 12.38
CA GLY A 165 11.86 1.06 11.05
C GLY A 165 12.93 2.15 11.05
N GLU A 166 13.33 2.55 9.84
CA GLU A 166 14.20 3.71 9.67
C GLU A 166 13.40 5.01 9.78
N ARG A 167 14.03 6.07 10.27
CA ARG A 167 13.43 7.41 10.35
C ARG A 167 14.14 8.39 9.44
N LEU A 168 13.37 9.15 8.68
CA LEU A 168 13.88 10.26 7.89
C LEU A 168 13.83 11.56 8.71
N SER A 169 14.80 12.43 8.47
CA SER A 169 14.87 13.78 9.04
C SER A 169 15.21 14.77 7.93
N TRP A 170 14.56 15.92 7.97
CA TRP A 170 14.60 16.92 6.91
C TRP A 170 15.26 18.24 7.33
N GLY A 171 15.70 18.34 8.60
CA GLY A 171 16.29 19.57 9.14
C GLY A 171 15.30 20.76 9.20
N SER A 172 13.99 20.47 9.15
CA SER A 172 12.90 21.45 9.22
C SER A 172 11.91 21.04 10.29
N ASP A 173 11.43 22.02 11.06
CA ASP A 173 10.39 21.83 12.07
C ASP A 173 8.99 21.67 11.45
N LEU A 174 8.87 21.96 10.16
CA LEU A 174 7.61 21.87 9.42
C LEU A 174 7.79 21.01 8.17
N VAL A 175 7.29 19.78 8.26
CA VAL A 175 7.28 18.81 7.16
C VAL A 175 5.86 18.31 6.96
N LEU A 176 5.31 18.57 5.79
CA LEU A 176 3.94 18.28 5.44
C LEU A 176 3.80 16.91 4.77
N ASP A 177 2.65 16.28 4.97
CA ASP A 177 2.28 15.07 4.23
C ASP A 177 0.75 15.04 3.99
N LYS A 178 0.34 14.25 3.05
CA LYS A 178 -1.06 13.95 2.75
C LYS A 178 -1.25 12.44 2.67
N HIS A 179 -2.31 11.95 3.29
CA HIS A 179 -2.70 10.53 3.16
C HIS A 179 -4.18 10.43 2.77
N SER A 180 -4.55 9.41 1.99
CA SER A 180 -5.95 9.03 1.81
C SER A 180 -6.19 7.70 2.50
N VAL A 181 -7.29 7.60 3.25
CA VAL A 181 -7.71 6.33 3.91
C VAL A 181 -7.97 5.22 2.89
N GLY A 182 -8.23 5.60 1.63
CA GLY A 182 -8.44 4.67 0.53
C GLY A 182 -9.91 4.27 0.32
N GLY A 183 -10.13 3.21 -0.46
CA GLY A 183 -11.47 2.69 -0.77
C GLY A 183 -12.23 3.46 -1.85
N LEU A 184 -11.59 4.41 -2.53
CA LEU A 184 -12.18 5.19 -3.60
C LEU A 184 -11.31 5.09 -4.86
N PRO A 185 -11.79 4.47 -5.95
CA PRO A 185 -11.04 4.36 -7.20
C PRO A 185 -10.75 5.73 -7.82
N GLY A 186 -9.64 5.86 -8.55
CA GLY A 186 -9.27 7.07 -9.27
C GLY A 186 -8.78 8.23 -8.39
N ASN A 187 -8.79 8.12 -7.07
CA ASN A 187 -8.43 9.20 -6.14
C ASN A 187 -6.91 9.47 -6.13
N ARG A 188 -6.37 10.04 -7.22
CA ARG A 188 -4.94 10.41 -7.37
C ARG A 188 -4.63 11.85 -6.96
N THR A 189 -5.37 12.41 -6.02
CA THR A 189 -5.14 13.76 -5.49
C THR A 189 -3.70 13.98 -5.02
N THR A 190 -3.01 12.97 -4.52
CA THR A 190 -1.61 13.09 -4.05
C THR A 190 -0.67 13.62 -5.15
N MET A 191 -0.83 13.17 -6.39
CA MET A 191 0.03 13.59 -7.51
C MET A 191 -0.24 15.04 -7.96
N LEU A 192 -1.34 15.64 -7.51
CA LEU A 192 -1.65 17.08 -7.65
C LEU A 192 -1.20 17.85 -6.41
N VAL A 193 -1.49 17.33 -5.22
CA VAL A 193 -1.20 17.99 -3.94
C VAL A 193 0.31 18.22 -3.76
N VAL A 194 1.13 17.21 -4.02
CA VAL A 194 2.60 17.32 -3.82
C VAL A 194 3.19 18.47 -4.63
N PRO A 195 3.02 18.54 -5.96
CA PRO A 195 3.60 19.64 -6.72
C PRO A 195 2.98 21.02 -6.42
N ILE A 196 1.69 21.09 -6.03
CA ILE A 196 1.07 22.35 -5.62
C ILE A 196 1.71 22.86 -4.32
N VAL A 197 1.86 22.00 -3.30
CA VAL A 197 2.43 22.36 -2.00
C VAL A 197 3.93 22.67 -2.14
N ALA A 198 4.67 21.90 -2.91
CA ALA A 198 6.08 22.17 -3.21
C ALA A 198 6.28 23.47 -4.01
N ALA A 199 5.36 23.80 -4.94
CA ALA A 199 5.37 25.08 -5.66
C ALA A 199 5.04 26.28 -4.77
N ALA A 200 4.39 26.07 -3.61
CA ALA A 200 4.22 27.08 -2.57
C ALA A 200 5.49 27.29 -1.71
N GLY A 201 6.59 26.58 -1.98
CA GLY A 201 7.84 26.63 -1.22
C GLY A 201 7.85 25.81 0.06
N LEU A 202 6.90 24.90 0.22
CA LEU A 202 6.77 24.06 1.42
C LEU A 202 7.35 22.67 1.19
N THR A 203 7.78 22.01 2.27
CA THR A 203 8.40 20.68 2.21
C THR A 203 7.36 19.58 2.36
N ILE A 204 7.28 18.69 1.35
CA ILE A 204 6.34 17.57 1.30
C ILE A 204 7.00 16.28 0.74
N PRO A 205 7.79 15.54 1.55
CA PRO A 205 8.47 14.32 1.14
C PRO A 205 7.50 13.14 1.13
N LYS A 206 6.75 12.98 0.06
CA LYS A 206 5.70 11.96 0.00
C LYS A 206 6.23 10.56 -0.24
N THR A 207 6.06 9.70 0.74
CA THR A 207 6.16 8.25 0.54
C THR A 207 4.77 7.64 0.35
N SER A 208 4.64 6.73 -0.60
CA SER A 208 3.36 6.13 -1.01
C SER A 208 3.47 4.62 -1.11
N SER A 209 2.36 3.92 -0.93
CA SER A 209 2.27 2.48 -1.19
C SER A 209 1.91 2.20 -2.65
N ARG A 210 2.25 0.97 -3.09
CA ARG A 210 1.63 0.34 -4.25
C ARG A 210 0.21 -0.11 -3.91
N ALA A 211 -0.54 -0.54 -4.91
CA ALA A 211 -1.92 -1.02 -4.74
C ALA A 211 -1.99 -2.20 -3.76
N ILE A 212 -2.88 -2.10 -2.78
CA ILE A 212 -3.22 -3.18 -1.86
C ILE A 212 -4.55 -3.82 -2.32
N THR A 213 -5.65 -3.10 -2.14
CA THR A 213 -7.00 -3.53 -2.57
C THR A 213 -7.51 -2.74 -3.78
N SER A 214 -7.00 -1.54 -4.01
CA SER A 214 -7.33 -0.68 -5.16
C SER A 214 -6.67 -1.17 -6.46
N PRO A 215 -7.18 -0.77 -7.64
CA PRO A 215 -6.56 -1.07 -8.94
C PRO A 215 -5.27 -0.29 -9.21
N ALA A 216 -4.99 0.78 -8.46
CA ALA A 216 -3.72 1.47 -8.47
C ALA A 216 -3.42 2.09 -7.10
N GLY A 217 -2.17 2.03 -6.65
CA GLY A 217 -1.63 2.86 -5.58
C GLY A 217 -1.03 4.15 -6.15
N THR A 218 -0.72 5.11 -5.29
CA THR A 218 -0.06 6.35 -5.76
C THR A 218 1.32 6.06 -6.35
N ALA A 219 2.06 5.09 -5.78
CA ALA A 219 3.36 4.68 -6.34
C ALA A 219 3.19 4.05 -7.73
N ASP A 220 2.14 3.23 -7.96
CA ASP A 220 1.89 2.62 -9.28
C ASP A 220 1.56 3.65 -10.35
N ALA A 221 0.73 4.66 -10.02
CA ALA A 221 0.37 5.73 -10.93
C ALA A 221 1.55 6.70 -11.19
N MET A 222 2.35 6.99 -10.16
CA MET A 222 3.55 7.82 -10.31
C MET A 222 4.64 7.12 -11.13
N GLU A 223 4.81 5.80 -10.94
CA GLU A 223 5.80 5.00 -11.68
C GLU A 223 5.59 5.02 -13.20
N VAL A 224 4.36 5.27 -13.65
CA VAL A 224 4.03 5.44 -15.07
C VAL A 224 4.71 6.67 -15.66
N ILE A 225 4.89 7.73 -14.87
CA ILE A 225 5.46 9.00 -15.33
C ILE A 225 6.88 9.27 -14.83
N ALA A 226 7.33 8.63 -13.75
CA ALA A 226 8.70 8.79 -13.22
C ALA A 226 9.10 7.59 -12.35
N PRO A 227 10.41 7.33 -12.14
CA PRO A 227 10.86 6.33 -11.17
C PRO A 227 10.39 6.64 -9.74
N VAL A 228 9.99 5.60 -9.00
CA VAL A 228 9.51 5.70 -7.60
C VAL A 228 10.37 4.91 -6.60
N GLU A 229 11.22 4.00 -7.09
CA GLU A 229 12.15 3.21 -6.29
C GLU A 229 13.41 4.02 -6.03
N LEU A 230 13.32 4.90 -5.04
CA LEU A 230 14.37 5.81 -4.64
C LEU A 230 14.95 5.37 -3.30
N ASP A 231 16.27 5.29 -3.20
CA ASP A 231 16.94 5.15 -1.92
C ASP A 231 16.87 6.45 -1.09
N ILE A 232 17.24 6.36 0.18
CA ILE A 232 17.16 7.51 1.11
C ILE A 232 18.01 8.69 0.64
N ALA A 233 19.18 8.43 0.05
CA ALA A 233 20.06 9.49 -0.47
C ALA A 233 19.40 10.22 -1.66
N SER A 234 18.77 9.48 -2.56
CA SER A 234 18.02 10.02 -3.69
C SER A 234 16.79 10.81 -3.24
N ILE A 235 16.03 10.28 -2.27
CA ILE A 235 14.88 11.01 -1.70
C ILE A 235 15.33 12.34 -1.10
N ARG A 236 16.41 12.34 -0.29
CA ARG A 236 16.96 13.56 0.31
C ARG A 236 17.42 14.57 -0.75
N ARG A 237 18.06 14.12 -1.80
CA ARG A 237 18.50 14.98 -2.92
C ARG A 237 17.28 15.62 -3.61
N VAL A 238 16.28 14.84 -3.99
CA VAL A 238 15.08 15.33 -4.68
C VAL A 238 14.29 16.30 -3.80
N VAL A 239 14.05 15.98 -2.53
CA VAL A 239 13.35 16.88 -1.61
C VAL A 239 14.18 18.14 -1.34
N GLY A 240 15.49 18.04 -1.22
CA GLY A 240 16.37 19.19 -1.02
C GLY A 240 16.36 20.18 -2.20
N SER A 241 16.24 19.69 -3.45
CA SER A 241 16.18 20.56 -4.64
C SER A 241 14.77 21.04 -4.95
N GLU A 242 13.74 20.16 -4.82
CA GLU A 242 12.39 20.44 -5.31
C GLU A 242 11.36 20.71 -4.22
N GLY A 243 11.70 20.53 -2.94
CA GLY A 243 10.77 20.66 -1.81
C GLY A 243 9.81 19.49 -1.67
N GLY A 244 9.78 18.53 -2.59
CA GLY A 244 8.88 17.37 -2.54
C GLY A 244 9.36 16.22 -3.40
N CYS A 245 8.81 15.03 -3.15
CA CYS A 245 9.00 13.84 -3.96
C CYS A 245 7.74 12.97 -3.90
N ILE A 246 7.64 11.96 -4.77
CA ILE A 246 6.64 10.90 -4.66
C ILE A 246 7.37 9.57 -4.85
N ALA A 247 7.77 8.95 -3.74
CA ALA A 247 8.56 7.72 -3.73
C ALA A 247 7.74 6.52 -3.22
N TRP A 248 8.17 5.30 -3.55
CA TRP A 248 7.60 4.09 -2.98
C TRP A 248 8.18 3.81 -1.59
N GLY A 249 7.33 3.88 -0.55
CA GLY A 249 7.75 3.73 0.85
C GLY A 249 8.27 2.33 1.19
N GLY A 250 7.79 1.27 0.50
CA GLY A 250 8.27 -0.09 0.73
C GLY A 250 9.73 -0.31 0.30
N PHE A 251 10.25 0.49 -0.63
CA PHE A 251 11.65 0.41 -1.03
C PHE A 251 12.62 0.90 0.07
N VAL A 252 12.20 1.88 0.85
CA VAL A 252 13.03 2.49 1.94
C VAL A 252 12.78 1.87 3.32
N ARG A 253 11.96 0.82 3.43
CA ARG A 253 11.71 0.06 4.66
C ARG A 253 11.39 0.93 5.89
N LEU A 254 10.60 1.99 5.69
CA LEU A 254 10.24 2.93 6.77
C LEU A 254 9.38 2.28 7.87
N SER A 255 8.63 1.25 7.54
CA SER A 255 7.80 0.50 8.50
C SER A 255 7.75 -0.98 8.08
N PRO A 256 8.85 -1.74 8.28
CA PRO A 256 8.94 -3.12 7.79
C PRO A 256 7.89 -4.05 8.39
N ALA A 257 7.52 -3.86 9.67
CA ALA A 257 6.43 -4.62 10.29
C ALA A 257 5.09 -4.38 9.59
N ASP A 258 4.80 -3.13 9.22
CA ASP A 258 3.55 -2.78 8.53
C ASP A 258 3.44 -3.46 7.16
N ASP A 259 4.52 -3.50 6.39
CA ASP A 259 4.53 -4.17 5.09
C ASP A 259 4.26 -5.68 5.23
N MET A 260 4.80 -6.33 6.28
CA MET A 260 4.55 -7.74 6.58
C MET A 260 3.11 -7.98 7.06
N ILE A 261 2.59 -7.11 7.92
CA ILE A 261 1.21 -7.19 8.43
C ILE A 261 0.21 -7.00 7.28
N ILE A 262 0.38 -5.97 6.44
CA ILE A 262 -0.50 -5.71 5.28
C ILE A 262 -0.50 -6.90 4.31
N ARG A 263 0.63 -7.58 4.10
CA ARG A 263 0.70 -8.77 3.25
C ARG A 263 -0.26 -9.86 3.72
N VAL A 264 -0.39 -10.02 5.03
CA VAL A 264 -1.26 -11.03 5.67
C VAL A 264 -2.70 -10.54 5.83
N GLU A 265 -2.90 -9.25 6.15
CA GLU A 265 -4.25 -8.64 6.21
C GLU A 265 -5.00 -8.71 4.88
N ARG A 266 -4.28 -8.52 3.77
CA ARG A 266 -4.86 -8.45 2.44
C ARG A 266 -5.71 -9.67 2.05
N PRO A 267 -5.26 -10.93 2.18
CA PRO A 267 -6.08 -12.10 1.90
C PRO A 267 -7.15 -12.37 2.95
N LEU A 268 -7.00 -11.87 4.18
CA LEU A 268 -7.96 -12.03 5.25
C LEU A 268 -9.16 -11.07 5.13
N ASP A 269 -8.99 -9.95 4.43
CA ASP A 269 -9.98 -8.85 4.31
C ASP A 269 -10.50 -8.37 5.68
N ILE A 270 -9.61 -8.32 6.67
CA ILE A 270 -9.91 -7.88 8.03
C ILE A 270 -9.61 -6.38 8.15
N ASP A 271 -10.63 -5.61 8.50
CA ASP A 271 -10.49 -4.18 8.83
C ASP A 271 -10.45 -3.98 10.36
N SER A 272 -9.36 -3.39 10.86
CA SER A 272 -9.22 -2.97 12.26
C SER A 272 -8.92 -1.47 12.31
N GLU A 273 -9.77 -0.70 13.00
CA GLU A 273 -9.57 0.75 13.14
C GLU A 273 -8.21 1.08 13.75
N GLY A 274 -7.84 0.41 14.85
CA GLY A 274 -6.56 0.63 15.53
C GLY A 274 -5.35 0.27 14.67
N GLN A 275 -5.40 -0.84 13.90
CA GLN A 275 -4.34 -1.21 12.97
C GLN A 275 -4.23 -0.22 11.82
N LEU A 276 -5.38 0.24 11.28
CA LEU A 276 -5.40 1.27 10.23
C LEU A 276 -4.74 2.57 10.69
N VAL A 277 -5.05 3.04 11.91
CA VAL A 277 -4.43 4.22 12.51
C VAL A 277 -2.93 4.02 12.67
N ALA A 278 -2.50 2.89 13.23
CA ALA A 278 -1.10 2.57 13.43
C ALA A 278 -0.33 2.48 12.11
N SER A 279 -0.88 1.79 11.10
CA SER A 279 -0.30 1.68 9.76
C SER A 279 -0.12 3.03 9.08
N ILE A 280 -1.11 3.93 9.18
CA ILE A 280 -1.01 5.26 8.59
C ILE A 280 0.02 6.11 9.31
N LEU A 281 -0.12 6.27 10.62
CA LEU A 281 0.68 7.22 11.38
C LEU A 281 2.13 6.78 11.55
N SER A 282 2.41 5.48 11.68
CA SER A 282 3.79 4.98 11.74
C SER A 282 4.59 5.36 10.51
N LYS A 283 4.02 5.17 9.31
CA LYS A 283 4.69 5.55 8.05
C LYS A 283 4.91 7.06 7.93
N LYS A 284 3.98 7.89 8.45
CA LYS A 284 4.12 9.35 8.42
C LYS A 284 5.20 9.83 9.38
N ALA A 285 5.19 9.33 10.61
CA ALA A 285 6.22 9.63 11.59
C ALA A 285 7.61 9.13 11.15
N ALA A 286 7.70 7.91 10.62
CA ALA A 286 8.96 7.37 10.08
C ALA A 286 9.48 8.17 8.87
N ALA A 287 8.59 8.67 8.01
CA ALA A 287 8.95 9.58 6.92
C ALA A 287 9.36 10.98 7.38
N GLY A 288 9.33 11.27 8.68
CA GLY A 288 9.73 12.56 9.26
C GLY A 288 8.67 13.66 9.09
N SER A 289 7.41 13.29 8.81
CA SER A 289 6.31 14.25 8.69
C SER A 289 5.91 14.77 10.07
N THR A 290 5.74 16.10 10.20
CA THR A 290 5.28 16.77 11.41
C THR A 290 3.80 17.10 11.36
N HIS A 291 3.25 17.34 10.16
CA HIS A 291 1.85 17.66 9.92
C HIS A 291 1.30 16.83 8.76
N VAL A 292 0.15 16.23 8.97
CA VAL A 292 -0.48 15.34 7.98
C VAL A 292 -1.94 15.73 7.78
N VAL A 293 -2.35 15.94 6.53
CA VAL A 293 -3.76 16.06 6.16
C VAL A 293 -4.24 14.68 5.67
N ILE A 294 -5.28 14.17 6.32
CA ILE A 294 -5.93 12.90 5.98
C ILE A 294 -7.17 13.18 5.15
N ASP A 295 -7.19 12.66 3.93
CA ASP A 295 -8.34 12.62 3.05
C ASP A 295 -9.17 11.37 3.36
N MET A 296 -10.39 11.56 3.88
CA MET A 296 -11.28 10.51 4.34
C MET A 296 -12.57 10.49 3.51
N PRO A 297 -12.62 9.70 2.41
CA PRO A 297 -13.85 9.53 1.65
C PRO A 297 -14.92 8.78 2.44
N LEU A 298 -16.12 9.35 2.52
CA LEU A 298 -17.29 8.76 3.17
C LEU A 298 -18.32 8.36 2.12
N GLY A 299 -18.72 7.10 2.06
CA GLY A 299 -19.70 6.61 1.11
C GLY A 299 -20.05 5.15 1.31
N ALA A 300 -21.21 4.70 0.85
CA ALA A 300 -21.75 3.35 1.07
C ALA A 300 -20.81 2.23 0.59
N THR A 301 -20.06 2.46 -0.46
CA THR A 301 -19.10 1.51 -1.04
C THR A 301 -17.64 1.95 -0.87
N ALA A 302 -17.38 3.04 -0.13
CA ALA A 302 -16.05 3.45 0.31
C ALA A 302 -15.56 2.60 1.50
N LYS A 303 -14.34 2.86 1.96
CA LYS A 303 -13.79 2.20 3.17
C LYS A 303 -14.52 2.66 4.43
N ILE A 304 -14.82 3.95 4.53
CA ILE A 304 -15.59 4.55 5.62
C ILE A 304 -17.03 4.75 5.14
N ARG A 305 -18.01 4.15 5.87
CA ARG A 305 -19.37 4.01 5.38
C ARG A 305 -20.41 4.81 6.16
N SER A 306 -20.06 5.29 7.35
CA SER A 306 -20.99 6.09 8.16
C SER A 306 -20.28 7.30 8.78
N PRO A 307 -21.01 8.38 9.09
CA PRO A 307 -20.49 9.53 9.79
C PRO A 307 -19.90 9.18 11.17
N GLU A 308 -20.49 8.22 11.87
CA GLU A 308 -20.03 7.75 13.18
C GLU A 308 -18.65 7.10 13.06
N ALA A 309 -18.46 6.20 12.09
CA ALA A 309 -17.18 5.57 11.81
C ALA A 309 -16.12 6.63 11.39
N ALA A 310 -16.51 7.64 10.60
CA ALA A 310 -15.62 8.74 10.23
C ALA A 310 -15.18 9.55 11.44
N ASN A 311 -16.10 9.87 12.35
CA ASN A 311 -15.81 10.64 13.57
C ASN A 311 -14.95 9.83 14.56
N SER A 312 -15.20 8.53 14.73
CA SER A 312 -14.38 7.63 15.55
C SER A 312 -12.95 7.61 15.03
N LEU A 313 -12.77 7.28 13.75
CA LEU A 313 -11.45 7.20 13.12
C LEU A 313 -10.70 8.55 13.14
N LYS A 314 -11.40 9.66 12.87
CA LYS A 314 -10.83 11.02 12.98
C LYS A 314 -10.30 11.28 14.39
N SER A 315 -11.11 10.98 15.41
CA SER A 315 -10.74 11.18 16.82
C SER A 315 -9.51 10.34 17.21
N ALA A 316 -9.50 9.07 16.80
CA ALA A 316 -8.39 8.17 17.05
C ALA A 316 -7.10 8.65 16.35
N MET A 317 -7.18 9.04 15.06
CA MET A 317 -6.02 9.57 14.31
C MET A 317 -5.43 10.84 14.94
N VAL A 318 -6.26 11.78 15.38
CA VAL A 318 -5.81 13.02 16.03
C VAL A 318 -5.15 12.70 17.39
N ALA A 319 -5.76 11.84 18.20
CA ALA A 319 -5.26 11.50 19.50
C ALA A 319 -3.92 10.72 19.42
N VAL A 320 -3.86 9.67 18.58
CA VAL A 320 -2.63 8.89 18.38
C VAL A 320 -1.55 9.74 17.69
N GLY A 321 -1.91 10.58 16.74
CA GLY A 321 -0.99 11.51 16.09
C GLY A 321 -0.27 12.40 17.10
N LYS A 322 -1.02 12.98 18.05
CA LYS A 322 -0.45 13.78 19.15
C LYS A 322 0.54 12.96 20.01
N GLU A 323 0.22 11.71 20.28
CA GLU A 323 1.07 10.82 21.07
C GLU A 323 2.38 10.46 20.38
N VAL A 324 2.41 10.42 19.04
CA VAL A 324 3.61 10.09 18.24
C VAL A 324 4.29 11.31 17.63
N GLY A 325 3.86 12.53 18.00
CA GLY A 325 4.48 13.79 17.57
C GLY A 325 4.09 14.23 16.14
N VAL A 326 2.94 13.80 15.63
CA VAL A 326 2.42 14.18 14.32
C VAL A 326 1.10 14.93 14.49
N ALA A 327 1.04 16.18 14.05
CA ALA A 327 -0.21 16.94 14.00
C ALA A 327 -1.07 16.43 12.83
N VAL A 328 -2.28 15.96 13.15
CA VAL A 328 -3.20 15.36 12.18
C VAL A 328 -4.42 16.24 11.98
N ASP A 329 -4.72 16.56 10.73
CA ASP A 329 -5.99 17.15 10.33
C ASP A 329 -6.74 16.21 9.37
N VAL A 330 -8.06 16.13 9.49
CA VAL A 330 -8.87 15.17 8.72
C VAL A 330 -9.96 15.91 7.95
N LEU A 331 -9.92 15.76 6.64
CA LEU A 331 -10.94 16.25 5.72
C LEU A 331 -11.83 15.09 5.27
N VAL A 332 -13.10 15.14 5.69
CA VAL A 332 -14.12 14.16 5.27
C VAL A 332 -14.73 14.67 3.96
N GLY A 333 -14.64 13.87 2.91
CA GLY A 333 -15.16 14.20 1.60
C GLY A 333 -16.12 13.16 1.04
N ASP A 334 -16.77 13.47 -0.08
CA ASP A 334 -17.66 12.53 -0.76
C ASP A 334 -16.90 11.30 -1.29
N GLY A 335 -17.41 10.12 -0.99
CA GLY A 335 -16.94 8.82 -1.41
C GLY A 335 -18.01 7.99 -2.13
N SER A 336 -19.08 8.62 -2.61
CA SER A 336 -20.21 7.94 -3.26
C SER A 336 -19.90 7.39 -4.65
N GLN A 337 -18.88 7.94 -5.33
CA GLN A 337 -18.46 7.56 -6.68
C GLN A 337 -16.94 7.71 -6.85
N PRO A 338 -16.32 7.14 -7.92
CA PRO A 338 -14.91 7.36 -8.24
C PRO A 338 -14.56 8.83 -8.41
N VAL A 339 -13.30 9.19 -8.13
CA VAL A 339 -12.76 10.54 -8.36
C VAL A 339 -11.95 10.53 -9.65
N GLY A 340 -12.14 11.53 -10.50
CA GLY A 340 -11.55 11.53 -11.85
C GLY A 340 -12.31 10.61 -12.81
N ARG A 341 -11.74 10.33 -13.94
CA ARG A 341 -12.30 9.42 -14.95
C ARG A 341 -11.52 8.11 -15.00
N GLY A 342 -10.22 8.20 -14.91
CA GLY A 342 -9.31 7.07 -14.97
C GLY A 342 -9.28 6.25 -13.69
N ILE A 343 -9.30 4.94 -13.83
CA ILE A 343 -9.13 3.95 -12.76
C ILE A 343 -8.08 2.94 -13.24
N GLY A 344 -6.88 2.98 -12.69
CA GLY A 344 -5.72 2.21 -13.09
C GLY A 344 -4.51 3.11 -13.36
N PRO A 345 -3.27 2.57 -13.29
CA PRO A 345 -2.06 3.39 -13.19
C PRO A 345 -1.93 4.48 -14.27
N ALA A 346 -1.96 4.13 -15.54
CA ALA A 346 -1.80 5.08 -16.64
C ALA A 346 -3.02 6.00 -16.83
N LEU A 347 -4.22 5.50 -16.57
CA LEU A 347 -5.46 6.27 -16.71
C LEU A 347 -5.54 7.35 -15.64
N GLU A 348 -5.20 7.01 -14.39
CA GLU A 348 -5.13 7.97 -13.28
C GLU A 348 -4.01 8.99 -13.48
N ALA A 349 -2.85 8.57 -14.01
CA ALA A 349 -1.76 9.49 -14.35
C ALA A 349 -2.16 10.50 -15.44
N ARG A 350 -2.95 10.08 -16.44
CA ARG A 350 -3.49 10.98 -17.48
C ARG A 350 -4.45 12.00 -16.90
N ASP A 351 -5.34 11.60 -16.00
CA ASP A 351 -6.23 12.53 -15.32
C ASP A 351 -5.44 13.61 -14.56
N VAL A 352 -4.40 13.21 -13.84
CA VAL A 352 -3.51 14.14 -13.14
C VAL A 352 -2.83 15.10 -14.11
N LEU A 353 -2.25 14.59 -15.20
CA LEU A 353 -1.58 15.42 -16.20
C LEU A 353 -2.56 16.37 -16.90
N SER A 354 -3.78 15.92 -17.22
CA SER A 354 -4.80 16.77 -17.84
C SER A 354 -5.22 17.92 -16.93
N VAL A 355 -5.33 17.67 -15.61
CA VAL A 355 -5.62 18.73 -14.62
C VAL A 355 -4.45 19.72 -14.54
N LEU A 356 -3.20 19.26 -14.43
CA LEU A 356 -2.02 20.12 -14.35
C LEU A 356 -1.78 20.92 -15.63
N ARG A 357 -2.03 20.32 -16.79
CA ARG A 357 -1.96 20.97 -18.11
C ARG A 357 -3.16 21.89 -18.38
N ARG A 358 -4.18 21.86 -17.51
CA ARG A 358 -5.42 22.65 -17.63
C ARG A 358 -6.15 22.35 -18.94
N GLU A 359 -6.15 21.09 -19.33
CA GLU A 359 -6.78 20.65 -20.57
C GLU A 359 -8.31 20.83 -20.50
N ARG A 360 -8.92 21.16 -21.65
CA ARG A 360 -10.36 21.26 -21.74
C ARG A 360 -10.98 19.88 -21.45
N GLY A 361 -11.84 19.83 -20.42
CA GLY A 361 -12.49 18.60 -20.01
C GLY A 361 -11.70 17.77 -19.02
N ALA A 362 -10.61 18.28 -18.41
CA ALA A 362 -9.97 17.65 -17.26
C ALA A 362 -10.98 17.42 -16.11
N PRO A 363 -10.84 16.34 -15.31
CA PRO A 363 -11.82 15.99 -14.28
C PRO A 363 -11.87 17.04 -13.17
N THR A 364 -13.00 17.75 -13.08
CA THR A 364 -13.20 18.87 -12.16
C THR A 364 -13.24 18.41 -10.70
N ASP A 365 -13.85 17.27 -10.41
CA ASP A 365 -13.93 16.70 -9.07
C ASP A 365 -12.54 16.34 -8.49
N LEU A 366 -11.67 15.76 -9.31
CA LEU A 366 -10.28 15.48 -8.93
C LEU A 366 -9.52 16.79 -8.66
N ARG A 367 -9.72 17.78 -9.52
CA ARG A 367 -9.12 19.11 -9.39
C ARG A 367 -9.55 19.77 -8.08
N GLU A 368 -10.84 19.91 -7.83
CA GLU A 368 -11.35 20.64 -6.66
C GLU A 368 -10.97 19.94 -5.36
N ARG A 369 -11.06 18.59 -5.30
CA ARG A 369 -10.60 17.82 -4.14
C ARG A 369 -9.10 18.00 -3.87
N ALA A 370 -8.28 18.03 -4.91
CA ALA A 370 -6.84 18.27 -4.76
C ALA A 370 -6.55 19.71 -4.29
N LEU A 371 -7.30 20.71 -4.76
CA LEU A 371 -7.15 22.10 -4.33
C LEU A 371 -7.54 22.31 -2.88
N GLU A 372 -8.59 21.64 -2.40
CA GLU A 372 -8.99 21.67 -0.99
C GLU A 372 -7.90 21.08 -0.09
N LEU A 373 -7.39 19.88 -0.44
CA LEU A 373 -6.34 19.20 0.32
C LEU A 373 -5.01 19.97 0.31
N ALA A 374 -4.59 20.46 -0.86
CA ALA A 374 -3.39 21.26 -0.99
C ALA A 374 -3.53 22.60 -0.28
N GLY A 375 -4.70 23.24 -0.39
CA GLY A 375 -5.02 24.47 0.30
C GLY A 375 -4.89 24.32 1.81
N ARG A 376 -5.43 23.26 2.38
CA ARG A 376 -5.30 23.01 3.81
C ARG A 376 -3.85 22.81 4.25
N LEU A 377 -3.03 22.10 3.48
CA LEU A 377 -1.60 21.97 3.74
C LEU A 377 -0.87 23.33 3.64
N ILE A 378 -1.23 24.16 2.66
CA ILE A 378 -0.66 25.51 2.51
C ILE A 378 -1.04 26.38 3.70
N GLU A 379 -2.28 26.33 4.19
CA GLU A 379 -2.70 27.05 5.41
C GLU A 379 -1.81 26.67 6.61
N ILE A 380 -1.65 25.37 6.84
CA ILE A 380 -0.81 24.85 7.93
C ILE A 380 0.64 25.30 7.75
N GLY A 381 1.18 25.15 6.54
CA GLY A 381 2.59 25.39 6.23
C GLY A 381 2.98 26.85 6.21
N SER A 382 2.06 27.75 5.83
CA SER A 382 2.31 29.18 5.70
C SER A 382 1.66 30.04 6.78
N GLY A 383 0.94 29.43 7.74
CA GLY A 383 0.23 30.16 8.78
C GLY A 383 -0.91 31.02 8.25
N LEU A 384 -1.50 30.66 7.13
CA LEU A 384 -2.62 31.39 6.55
C LEU A 384 -3.93 31.13 7.30
N PRO A 385 -4.88 32.08 7.29
CA PRO A 385 -6.20 31.84 7.83
C PRO A 385 -6.89 30.67 7.13
N GLN A 386 -7.71 29.94 7.88
CA GLN A 386 -8.52 28.85 7.34
C GLN A 386 -9.44 29.36 6.20
N GLY A 387 -9.45 28.63 5.08
CA GLY A 387 -10.21 28.97 3.87
C GLY A 387 -9.43 29.81 2.85
N ALA A 388 -8.24 30.33 3.19
CA ALA A 388 -7.41 31.09 2.25
C ALA A 388 -6.54 30.18 1.35
N GLY A 389 -6.18 29.02 1.83
CA GLY A 389 -5.28 28.09 1.14
C GLY A 389 -5.77 27.60 -0.22
N PRO A 390 -7.05 27.22 -0.40
CA PRO A 390 -7.56 26.77 -1.70
C PRO A 390 -7.40 27.79 -2.82
N THR A 391 -7.48 29.10 -2.52
CA THR A 391 -7.22 30.17 -3.50
C THR A 391 -5.75 30.17 -3.93
N VAL A 392 -4.82 30.07 -2.98
CA VAL A 392 -3.38 30.00 -3.28
C VAL A 392 -3.06 28.72 -4.10
N ALA A 393 -3.64 27.58 -3.72
CA ALA A 393 -3.48 26.34 -4.46
C ALA A 393 -3.99 26.45 -5.91
N ARG A 394 -5.11 27.12 -6.12
CA ARG A 394 -5.70 27.39 -7.44
C ARG A 394 -4.79 28.29 -8.27
N ASP A 395 -4.27 29.36 -7.72
CA ASP A 395 -3.34 30.26 -8.42
C ASP A 395 -2.05 29.53 -8.85
N LEU A 396 -1.52 28.64 -8.01
CA LEU A 396 -0.37 27.81 -8.35
C LEU A 396 -0.66 26.82 -9.49
N LEU A 397 -1.85 26.25 -9.52
CA LEU A 397 -2.31 25.38 -10.59
C LEU A 397 -2.52 26.16 -11.88
N GLU A 398 -3.29 27.26 -11.84
CA GLU A 398 -3.69 28.04 -13.02
C GLU A 398 -2.52 28.82 -13.66
N SER A 399 -1.53 29.22 -12.85
CA SER A 399 -0.29 29.82 -13.37
C SER A 399 0.67 28.80 -13.99
N GLY A 400 0.35 27.49 -13.93
CA GLY A 400 1.22 26.41 -14.41
C GLY A 400 2.45 26.14 -13.53
N LYS A 401 2.56 26.76 -12.35
CA LYS A 401 3.68 26.52 -11.41
C LYS A 401 3.66 25.09 -10.88
N ALA A 402 2.48 24.55 -10.61
CA ALA A 402 2.31 23.17 -10.15
C ALA A 402 2.77 22.14 -11.22
N LEU A 403 2.46 22.36 -12.51
CA LEU A 403 2.92 21.51 -13.59
C LEU A 403 4.45 21.50 -13.67
N ARG A 404 5.06 22.69 -13.76
CA ARG A 404 6.54 22.80 -13.80
C ARG A 404 7.20 22.15 -12.58
N LYS A 405 6.56 22.23 -11.41
CA LYS A 405 7.06 21.58 -10.19
C LYS A 405 6.97 20.06 -10.28
N LEU A 406 5.88 19.48 -10.82
CA LEU A 406 5.80 18.04 -11.06
C LEU A 406 6.87 17.59 -12.05
N GLU A 407 7.06 18.30 -13.15
CA GLU A 407 8.09 18.02 -14.16
C GLU A 407 9.50 18.02 -13.52
N ALA A 408 9.82 19.03 -12.70
CA ALA A 408 11.08 19.11 -11.98
C ALA A 408 11.27 17.95 -10.99
N ILE A 409 10.22 17.57 -10.25
CA ILE A 409 10.25 16.40 -9.36
C ILE A 409 10.51 15.12 -10.18
N CYS A 410 9.81 14.93 -11.29
CA CYS A 410 9.99 13.76 -12.16
C CYS A 410 11.42 13.68 -12.71
N GLU A 411 11.97 14.78 -13.20
CA GLU A 411 13.35 14.86 -13.67
C GLU A 411 14.37 14.54 -12.56
N ALA A 412 14.18 15.12 -11.37
CA ALA A 412 15.05 14.86 -10.23
C ALA A 412 14.96 13.40 -9.72
N GLN A 413 13.81 12.72 -9.94
CA GLN A 413 13.60 11.30 -9.65
C GLN A 413 14.20 10.37 -10.71
N GLY A 414 14.59 10.85 -11.88
CA GLY A 414 15.25 10.05 -12.93
C GLY A 414 14.60 10.13 -14.30
N GLY A 415 13.80 11.16 -14.56
CA GLY A 415 13.23 11.50 -15.85
C GLY A 415 11.73 11.30 -15.94
N MET A 416 11.09 12.17 -16.74
CA MET A 416 9.66 12.11 -16.98
C MET A 416 9.33 11.20 -18.18
N ARG A 417 8.20 10.50 -18.10
CA ARG A 417 7.71 9.57 -19.13
C ARG A 417 6.26 9.89 -19.48
N GLU A 418 5.85 9.52 -20.67
CA GLU A 418 4.43 9.57 -21.05
C GLU A 418 3.71 8.29 -20.64
N PRO A 419 2.47 8.40 -20.12
CA PRO A 419 1.67 7.23 -19.74
C PRO A 419 1.37 6.32 -20.95
N PRO A 420 1.60 5.00 -20.83
CA PRO A 420 1.33 4.05 -21.91
C PRO A 420 -0.15 3.93 -22.23
N MET A 421 -0.49 3.55 -23.47
CA MET A 421 -1.85 3.30 -23.94
C MET A 421 -2.12 1.79 -23.99
N ALA A 422 -3.31 1.38 -23.58
CA ALA A 422 -3.76 0.00 -23.75
C ALA A 422 -4.06 -0.31 -25.23
N ARG A 423 -3.74 -1.54 -25.65
CA ARG A 423 -3.96 -1.99 -27.03
C ARG A 423 -5.41 -2.41 -27.30
N HIS A 424 -6.11 -2.86 -26.25
CA HIS A 424 -7.46 -3.39 -26.36
C HIS A 424 -8.42 -2.56 -25.52
N GLN A 425 -9.58 -2.25 -26.08
CA GLN A 425 -10.62 -1.49 -25.42
C GLN A 425 -11.98 -2.12 -25.66
N HIS A 426 -12.88 -2.00 -24.66
CA HIS A 426 -14.27 -2.42 -24.78
C HIS A 426 -15.16 -1.43 -24.03
N VAL A 427 -16.21 -0.95 -24.66
CA VAL A 427 -17.15 0.02 -24.07
C VAL A 427 -18.29 -0.74 -23.39
N ILE A 428 -18.51 -0.47 -22.13
CA ILE A 428 -19.67 -0.92 -21.38
C ILE A 428 -20.74 0.15 -21.52
N VAL A 429 -21.91 -0.26 -22.02
CA VAL A 429 -23.06 0.62 -22.29
C VAL A 429 -24.19 0.38 -21.31
N ALA A 430 -25.03 1.38 -21.13
CA ALA A 430 -26.23 1.29 -20.30
C ALA A 430 -27.25 0.33 -20.91
N ALA A 431 -27.69 -0.69 -20.16
CA ALA A 431 -28.73 -1.62 -20.60
C ALA A 431 -30.11 -0.94 -20.66
N GLN A 432 -30.33 0.10 -19.89
CA GLN A 432 -31.57 0.87 -19.84
C GLN A 432 -31.30 2.36 -19.62
N GLY A 433 -32.28 3.20 -20.00
CA GLY A 433 -32.21 4.62 -19.69
C GLY A 433 -32.70 4.91 -18.26
N GLY A 434 -32.18 5.99 -17.67
CA GLY A 434 -32.57 6.41 -16.32
C GLY A 434 -31.64 7.41 -15.68
N LEU A 435 -31.92 7.76 -14.42
CA LEU A 435 -31.03 8.54 -13.57
C LEU A 435 -30.06 7.57 -12.88
N LEU A 436 -28.76 7.75 -13.07
CA LEU A 436 -27.74 6.95 -12.39
C LEU A 436 -27.73 7.31 -10.90
N SER A 437 -28.21 6.40 -10.05
CA SER A 437 -28.48 6.68 -8.63
C SER A 437 -27.44 6.11 -7.67
N ALA A 438 -26.68 5.06 -8.07
CA ALA A 438 -25.55 4.55 -7.31
C ALA A 438 -24.51 3.91 -8.22
N ILE A 439 -23.26 3.92 -7.75
CA ILE A 439 -22.10 3.28 -8.38
C ILE A 439 -21.38 2.45 -7.31
N ASP A 440 -21.17 1.17 -7.58
CA ASP A 440 -20.41 0.31 -6.67
C ASP A 440 -18.89 0.46 -6.90
N ASN A 441 -18.24 1.28 -6.09
CA ASN A 441 -16.80 1.54 -6.15
C ASN A 441 -15.95 0.27 -6.00
N ARG A 442 -16.41 -0.72 -5.20
CA ARG A 442 -15.67 -1.95 -4.94
C ARG A 442 -15.68 -2.86 -6.17
N ARG A 443 -16.84 -3.02 -6.80
CA ARG A 443 -16.97 -3.81 -8.02
C ARG A 443 -16.29 -3.13 -9.20
N LEU A 444 -16.34 -1.79 -9.31
CA LEU A 444 -15.54 -1.05 -10.30
C LEU A 444 -14.04 -1.26 -10.10
N ALA A 445 -13.56 -1.19 -8.86
CA ALA A 445 -12.16 -1.49 -8.57
C ALA A 445 -11.78 -2.93 -8.95
N ARG A 446 -12.69 -3.89 -8.69
CA ARG A 446 -12.49 -5.29 -9.11
C ARG A 446 -12.47 -5.43 -10.62
N LEU A 447 -13.36 -4.75 -11.33
CA LEU A 447 -13.43 -4.76 -12.78
C LEU A 447 -12.12 -4.23 -13.41
N ALA A 448 -11.57 -3.12 -12.89
CA ALA A 448 -10.28 -2.61 -13.33
C ALA A 448 -9.12 -3.59 -13.09
N LYS A 449 -9.16 -4.32 -11.97
CA LYS A 449 -8.15 -5.36 -11.66
C LYS A 449 -8.25 -6.55 -12.60
N LEU A 450 -9.45 -6.95 -12.98
CA LEU A 450 -9.66 -8.03 -13.96
C LEU A 450 -9.20 -7.64 -15.37
N ALA A 451 -9.21 -6.35 -15.70
CA ALA A 451 -8.62 -5.83 -16.92
C ALA A 451 -7.08 -5.80 -16.92
N GLY A 452 -6.43 -6.12 -15.78
CA GLY A 452 -4.98 -6.25 -15.65
C GLY A 452 -4.31 -5.27 -14.68
N ALA A 453 -5.01 -4.24 -14.17
CA ALA A 453 -4.43 -3.27 -13.24
C ALA A 453 -4.13 -3.92 -11.87
N PRO A 454 -3.06 -3.54 -11.15
CA PRO A 454 -2.05 -2.54 -11.50
C PRO A 454 -0.84 -3.09 -12.28
N PHE A 455 -0.76 -4.41 -12.53
CA PHE A 455 0.42 -5.05 -13.11
C PHE A 455 0.58 -4.66 -14.58
N ALA A 456 -0.48 -4.72 -15.36
CA ALA A 456 -0.55 -4.13 -16.68
C ALA A 456 -0.78 -2.61 -16.54
N LYS A 457 0.28 -1.82 -16.76
CA LYS A 457 0.30 -0.38 -16.42
C LYS A 457 -0.73 0.45 -17.21
N ALA A 458 -1.07 0.04 -18.43
CA ALA A 458 -2.06 0.72 -19.26
C ALA A 458 -3.50 0.23 -19.03
N ALA A 459 -3.69 -0.85 -18.23
CA ALA A 459 -4.99 -1.44 -17.99
C ALA A 459 -5.81 -0.68 -16.95
N GLY A 460 -7.15 -0.83 -17.05
CA GLY A 460 -8.09 -0.24 -16.10
C GLY A 460 -9.41 0.15 -16.71
N LEU A 461 -10.02 1.20 -16.21
CA LEU A 461 -11.30 1.76 -16.65
C LEU A 461 -11.19 3.25 -16.93
N GLU A 462 -11.95 3.74 -17.90
CA GLU A 462 -12.26 5.16 -18.08
C GLU A 462 -13.77 5.38 -17.94
N MET A 463 -14.17 6.18 -16.97
CA MET A 463 -15.57 6.49 -16.68
C MET A 463 -16.12 7.54 -17.63
N HIS A 464 -17.34 7.30 -18.15
CA HIS A 464 -18.07 8.23 -19.03
C HIS A 464 -19.33 8.80 -18.36
N ALA A 465 -19.91 8.06 -17.42
CA ALA A 465 -21.09 8.48 -16.68
C ALA A 465 -20.78 8.71 -15.20
N ARG A 466 -21.51 9.60 -14.58
CA ARG A 466 -21.40 10.00 -13.19
C ARG A 466 -22.70 9.85 -12.43
N LEU A 467 -22.59 9.74 -11.12
CA LEU A 467 -23.73 9.76 -10.22
C LEU A 467 -24.57 11.04 -10.46
N GLY A 468 -25.86 10.86 -10.69
CA GLY A 468 -26.79 11.95 -11.00
C GLY A 468 -26.95 12.25 -12.49
N ASP A 469 -26.21 11.60 -13.38
CA ASP A 469 -26.41 11.75 -14.82
C ASP A 469 -27.69 11.07 -15.28
N ARG A 470 -28.40 11.71 -16.22
CA ARG A 470 -29.42 11.07 -17.04
C ARG A 470 -28.74 10.39 -18.22
N VAL A 471 -28.88 9.09 -18.29
CA VAL A 471 -28.24 8.25 -19.30
C VAL A 471 -29.31 7.58 -20.13
N GLU A 472 -29.14 7.55 -21.44
CA GLU A 472 -30.00 6.82 -22.38
C GLU A 472 -29.56 5.35 -22.49
N ALA A 473 -30.48 4.46 -22.85
CA ALA A 473 -30.11 3.08 -23.17
C ALA A 473 -29.09 3.05 -24.34
N GLY A 474 -28.03 2.26 -24.20
CA GLY A 474 -26.94 2.20 -25.18
C GLY A 474 -25.86 3.27 -25.01
N ALA A 475 -26.04 4.27 -24.15
CA ALA A 475 -24.99 5.27 -23.89
C ALA A 475 -23.79 4.67 -23.11
N PRO A 476 -22.57 5.14 -23.35
CA PRO A 476 -21.39 4.62 -22.68
C PRO A 476 -21.37 4.96 -21.18
N LEU A 477 -21.12 3.95 -20.34
CA LEU A 477 -20.93 4.09 -18.89
C LEU A 477 -19.45 4.15 -18.53
N CYS A 478 -18.67 3.23 -19.08
CA CYS A 478 -17.22 3.23 -18.94
C CYS A 478 -16.57 2.46 -20.08
N SER A 479 -15.28 2.69 -20.33
CA SER A 479 -14.46 1.90 -21.23
C SER A 479 -13.48 1.05 -20.43
N LEU A 480 -13.40 -0.24 -20.74
CA LEU A 480 -12.34 -1.14 -20.30
C LEU A 480 -11.10 -0.92 -21.14
N HIS A 481 -9.93 -0.94 -20.51
CA HIS A 481 -8.62 -0.87 -21.14
C HIS A 481 -7.80 -2.06 -20.66
N ALA A 482 -7.26 -2.87 -21.60
CA ALA A 482 -6.42 -4.02 -21.27
C ALA A 482 -5.21 -4.14 -22.22
N GLU A 483 -4.13 -4.72 -21.70
CA GLU A 483 -2.94 -4.99 -22.51
C GLU A 483 -3.05 -6.32 -23.26
N SER A 484 -3.87 -7.26 -22.75
CA SER A 484 -4.16 -8.53 -23.39
C SER A 484 -5.66 -8.69 -23.71
N ARG A 485 -5.96 -9.45 -24.77
CA ARG A 485 -7.34 -9.76 -25.16
C ARG A 485 -8.05 -10.63 -24.12
N GLY A 486 -7.35 -11.59 -23.51
CA GLY A 486 -7.92 -12.47 -22.50
C GLY A 486 -8.38 -11.71 -21.24
N GLU A 487 -7.58 -10.76 -20.73
CA GLU A 487 -7.96 -9.90 -19.62
C GLU A 487 -9.18 -9.03 -19.96
N LEU A 488 -9.21 -8.48 -21.19
CA LEU A 488 -10.36 -7.69 -21.66
C LEU A 488 -11.65 -8.51 -21.68
N GLU A 489 -11.61 -9.71 -22.27
CA GLU A 489 -12.76 -10.61 -22.36
C GLU A 489 -13.24 -11.06 -20.99
N TYR A 490 -12.31 -11.34 -20.07
CA TYR A 490 -12.64 -11.70 -18.71
C TYR A 490 -13.30 -10.55 -17.94
N ALA A 491 -12.74 -9.35 -18.04
CA ALA A 491 -13.32 -8.15 -17.44
C ALA A 491 -14.70 -7.83 -18.03
N ALA A 492 -14.88 -7.91 -19.34
CA ALA A 492 -16.17 -7.69 -20.00
C ALA A 492 -17.22 -8.71 -19.54
N SER A 493 -16.85 -10.00 -19.42
CA SER A 493 -17.74 -11.04 -18.91
C SER A 493 -18.16 -10.78 -17.45
N PHE A 494 -17.24 -10.30 -16.61
CA PHE A 494 -17.57 -9.92 -15.24
C PHE A 494 -18.55 -8.74 -15.21
N ALA A 495 -18.40 -7.74 -16.06
CA ALA A 495 -19.32 -6.61 -16.13
C ALA A 495 -20.74 -7.04 -16.52
N VAL A 496 -20.88 -7.97 -17.47
CA VAL A 496 -22.19 -8.54 -17.86
C VAL A 496 -22.84 -9.32 -16.73
N GLN A 497 -22.05 -10.07 -15.93
CA GLN A 497 -22.56 -10.84 -14.78
C GLN A 497 -22.89 -9.97 -13.57
N ASN A 498 -22.44 -8.70 -13.54
CA ASN A 498 -22.62 -7.74 -12.45
C ASN A 498 -23.18 -6.43 -13.01
N ASP A 499 -24.31 -6.51 -13.69
CA ASP A 499 -25.00 -5.37 -14.32
C ASP A 499 -25.51 -4.33 -13.30
N ASP A 500 -25.61 -4.70 -12.02
CA ASP A 500 -25.95 -3.86 -10.89
C ASP A 500 -24.77 -3.04 -10.30
N ILE A 501 -23.59 -3.04 -10.94
CA ILE A 501 -22.49 -2.10 -10.63
C ILE A 501 -22.97 -0.66 -10.74
N PHE A 502 -23.83 -0.39 -11.73
CA PHE A 502 -24.50 0.87 -11.97
C PHE A 502 -25.98 0.71 -11.64
N GLN A 503 -26.50 1.48 -10.68
CA GLN A 503 -27.88 1.38 -10.25
C GLN A 503 -28.70 2.59 -10.73
N TRP A 504 -29.94 2.35 -11.09
CA TRP A 504 -30.83 3.30 -11.71
C TRP A 504 -32.01 3.64 -10.81
N ARG A 505 -32.43 4.89 -10.79
CA ARG A 505 -33.80 5.23 -10.38
C ARG A 505 -34.66 5.31 -11.65
N GLY A 506 -35.74 4.55 -11.64
CA GLY A 506 -36.73 4.65 -12.70
C GLY A 506 -37.20 6.10 -12.83
N THR A 507 -37.37 6.57 -14.05
CA THR A 507 -38.17 7.77 -14.30
C THR A 507 -39.58 7.43 -13.86
N GLU A 508 -40.03 7.90 -12.69
CA GLU A 508 -41.47 8.03 -12.44
C GLU A 508 -42.04 8.80 -13.65
N GLN A 509 -42.98 8.15 -14.35
CA GLN A 509 -43.72 8.72 -15.45
C GLN A 509 -44.64 9.81 -14.94
#